data_994808b3cb7cae4646a8c4d00da1f770
#
_entry.id   994808b3cb7cae4646a8c4d00da1f770
#
_cell.length_a   1.000
_cell.length_b   1.000
_cell.length_c   1.000
_cell.angle_alpha   90.00
_cell.angle_beta   90.00
_cell.angle_gamma   90.00
#
_symmetry.space_group_name_H-M   'P 1'
#
loop_
_entity.id
_entity.type
_entity.pdbx_description
1 polymer ?
#
loop_
_entity_poly.entity_id
_entity_poly.type
_entity_poly.pdbx_seq_one_letter_code
_entity_poly.pdbx_strand_id
1 'polypeptide(L)'
;VCGTTVPIESAAGVGSRFSHWRESVFRSELMTPSIGPNFPMPFSHTSVGALEDLGYEVTYSLADPFVIPTPLMDTPAVESTEGVIVLPEPMRPTFKLDGAGRLRPYRPRR
;
A
#
# COMPACT_ATOMS: atom_id res chain seq x y z
N VAL A 1 19.86 0.83 9.07
CA VAL A 1 19.57 2.13 9.68
C VAL A 1 18.50 1.91 10.72
N CYS A 2 18.95 1.69 11.94
CA CYS A 2 18.05 1.60 13.09
C CYS A 2 17.32 2.92 13.30
N GLY A 3 15.99 2.90 13.35
CA GLY A 3 15.34 3.79 14.24
C GLY A 3 14.40 4.85 13.71
N THR A 4 13.90 4.78 12.51
CA THR A 4 12.72 5.58 12.13
C THR A 4 11.53 4.68 11.87
N THR A 5 10.48 4.87 12.65
CA THR A 5 9.20 4.21 12.41
C THR A 5 8.61 4.69 11.09
N VAL A 6 8.15 3.76 10.27
CA VAL A 6 7.46 4.10 9.03
C VAL A 6 6.04 4.54 9.35
N PRO A 7 5.60 5.74 8.91
CA PRO A 7 4.27 6.23 9.23
C PRO A 7 3.19 5.47 8.47
N ILE A 8 2.28 4.87 9.24
CA ILE A 8 1.12 4.14 8.74
C ILE A 8 -0.07 5.09 8.60
N GLU A 9 -0.94 4.80 7.63
CA GLU A 9 -2.16 5.56 7.40
C GLU A 9 -3.12 5.49 8.59
N SER A 10 -3.58 6.65 9.05
CA SER A 10 -4.47 6.75 10.22
C SER A 10 -5.76 7.53 9.95
N ALA A 11 -5.83 8.25 8.84
CA ALA A 11 -6.94 9.16 8.50
C ALA A 11 -7.88 8.62 7.42
N ALA A 12 -7.40 7.71 6.56
CA ALA A 12 -8.20 7.11 5.51
C ALA A 12 -9.32 6.21 6.06
N GLY A 13 -10.26 5.83 5.20
CA GLY A 13 -11.42 5.00 5.55
C GLY A 13 -11.05 3.64 6.15
N VAL A 14 -12.07 2.96 6.68
CA VAL A 14 -11.93 1.72 7.49
C VAL A 14 -11.10 0.63 6.81
N GLY A 15 -11.15 0.51 5.47
CA GLY A 15 -10.40 -0.50 4.72
C GLY A 15 -8.90 -0.20 4.56
N SER A 16 -8.50 1.04 4.72
CA SER A 16 -7.13 1.51 4.47
C SER A 16 -6.37 1.85 5.75
N ARG A 17 -7.10 2.18 6.82
CA ARG A 17 -6.50 2.56 8.10
C ARG A 17 -5.67 1.41 8.67
N PHE A 18 -4.45 1.73 9.09
CA PHE A 18 -3.49 0.80 9.70
C PHE A 18 -2.99 -0.35 8.81
N SER A 19 -3.29 -0.32 7.52
CA SER A 19 -2.88 -1.36 6.57
C SER A 19 -2.11 -0.83 5.35
N HIS A 20 -1.94 0.49 5.26
CA HIS A 20 -1.23 1.16 4.17
C HIS A 20 -0.22 2.17 4.71
N TRP A 21 0.75 2.56 3.89
CA TRP A 21 1.61 3.70 4.23
C TRP A 21 0.82 5.00 4.21
N ARG A 22 1.24 5.96 5.02
CA ARG A 22 0.56 7.25 5.12
C ARG A 22 0.62 8.01 3.79
N GLU A 23 -0.56 8.28 3.21
CA GLU A 23 -0.71 8.99 1.93
C GLU A 23 0.02 10.34 1.90
N SER A 24 -0.12 11.14 2.96
CA SER A 24 0.50 12.46 3.04
C SER A 24 2.04 12.45 3.03
N VAL A 25 2.66 11.30 3.32
CA VAL A 25 4.12 11.12 3.34
C VAL A 25 4.61 10.44 2.08
N PHE A 26 4.01 9.32 1.71
CA PHE A 26 4.48 8.45 0.62
C PHE A 26 3.86 8.79 -0.75
N ARG A 27 2.71 9.46 -0.77
CA ARG A 27 2.02 9.96 -1.97
C ARG A 27 1.81 8.91 -3.07
N SER A 28 2.72 8.80 -4.04
CA SER A 28 2.62 7.93 -5.20
C SER A 28 3.23 6.54 -5.01
N GLU A 29 3.61 6.16 -3.80
CA GLU A 29 4.11 4.81 -3.54
C GLU A 29 2.97 3.79 -3.62
N LEU A 30 3.25 2.58 -4.11
CA LEU A 30 2.23 1.57 -4.43
C LEU A 30 1.37 1.15 -3.22
N MET A 31 1.93 1.14 -2.01
CA MET A 31 1.25 0.70 -0.79
C MET A 31 0.56 1.83 -0.03
N THR A 32 0.32 2.97 -0.66
CA THR A 32 -0.55 4.02 -0.14
C THR A 32 -2.03 3.73 -0.43
N PRO A 33 -2.99 4.34 0.31
CA PRO A 33 -4.41 4.05 0.14
C PRO A 33 -5.02 4.43 -1.20
N SER A 34 -4.38 5.35 -1.92
CA SER A 34 -4.96 5.97 -3.12
C SER A 34 -4.14 5.64 -4.35
N ILE A 35 -4.84 5.33 -5.44
CA ILE A 35 -4.22 5.21 -6.76
C ILE A 35 -4.24 6.60 -7.38
N GLY A 36 -3.07 7.24 -7.42
CA GLY A 36 -2.92 8.56 -7.99
C GLY A 36 -2.92 8.58 -9.52
N PRO A 37 -3.02 9.76 -10.15
CA PRO A 37 -2.96 9.91 -11.60
C PRO A 37 -1.56 9.63 -12.18
N ASN A 38 -0.55 9.56 -11.34
CA ASN A 38 0.84 9.35 -11.75
C ASN A 38 1.17 7.85 -11.76
N PHE A 39 0.96 7.20 -12.87
CA PHE A 39 1.43 5.86 -13.11
C PHE A 39 2.80 5.88 -13.82
N PRO A 40 3.64 4.87 -13.54
CA PRO A 40 3.50 3.78 -12.58
C PRO A 40 3.75 4.24 -11.14
N MET A 41 3.05 3.59 -10.18
CA MET A 41 3.31 3.78 -8.75
C MET A 41 4.49 2.89 -8.33
N PRO A 42 5.57 3.44 -7.79
CA PRO A 42 6.76 2.66 -7.46
C PRO A 42 6.53 1.77 -6.23
N PHE A 43 7.07 0.56 -6.27
CA PHE A 43 7.14 -0.34 -5.13
C PHE A 43 8.50 -0.17 -4.41
N SER A 44 8.49 0.59 -3.34
CA SER A 44 9.72 1.08 -2.69
C SER A 44 10.46 0.01 -1.88
N HIS A 45 11.73 0.30 -1.54
CA HIS A 45 12.50 -0.49 -0.58
C HIS A 45 11.81 -0.61 0.78
N THR A 46 11.04 0.40 1.18
CA THR A 46 10.25 0.36 2.43
C THR A 46 9.19 -0.73 2.38
N SER A 47 8.47 -0.84 1.26
CA SER A 47 7.47 -1.88 1.06
C SER A 47 8.09 -3.27 0.96
N VAL A 48 9.24 -3.41 0.29
CA VAL A 48 10.00 -4.66 0.24
C VAL A 48 10.44 -5.07 1.65
N GLY A 49 10.97 -4.14 2.46
CA GLY A 49 11.37 -4.40 3.85
C GLY A 49 10.19 -4.83 4.73
N ALA A 50 9.01 -4.25 4.53
CA ALA A 50 7.81 -4.67 5.25
C ALA A 50 7.40 -6.11 4.92
N LEU A 51 7.58 -6.56 3.68
CA LEU A 51 7.35 -7.97 3.31
C LEU A 51 8.38 -8.89 3.98
N GLU A 52 9.64 -8.48 4.06
CA GLU A 52 10.67 -9.24 4.79
C GLU A 52 10.32 -9.37 6.27
N ASP A 53 9.86 -8.30 6.91
CA ASP A 53 9.41 -8.32 8.31
C ASP A 53 8.23 -9.27 8.54
N LEU A 54 7.41 -9.48 7.52
CA LEU A 54 6.32 -10.47 7.53
C LEU A 54 6.78 -11.90 7.28
N GLY A 55 8.08 -12.11 7.00
CA GLY A 55 8.69 -13.43 6.80
C GLY A 55 8.74 -13.89 5.34
N TYR A 56 8.51 -13.01 4.38
CA TYR A 56 8.70 -13.34 2.97
C TYR A 56 10.18 -13.26 2.58
N GLU A 57 10.60 -14.14 1.69
CA GLU A 57 11.89 -14.00 1.02
C GLU A 57 11.81 -12.89 -0.02
N VAL A 58 12.67 -11.88 0.08
CA VAL A 58 12.61 -10.68 -0.74
C VAL A 58 13.91 -10.42 -1.49
N THR A 59 13.83 -9.66 -2.57
CA THR A 59 14.98 -9.21 -3.36
C THR A 59 14.97 -7.69 -3.48
N TYR A 60 15.75 -7.00 -2.68
CA TYR A 60 15.79 -5.53 -2.62
C TYR A 60 16.20 -4.88 -3.94
N SER A 61 17.04 -5.53 -4.76
CA SER A 61 17.44 -5.00 -6.06
C SER A 61 16.32 -4.91 -7.09
N LEU A 62 15.17 -5.52 -6.82
CA LEU A 62 13.97 -5.42 -7.66
C LEU A 62 13.01 -4.34 -7.21
N ALA A 63 13.30 -3.65 -6.10
CA ALA A 63 12.50 -2.49 -5.68
C ALA A 63 12.67 -1.34 -6.67
N ASP A 64 11.60 -0.61 -6.88
CA ASP A 64 11.64 0.58 -7.72
C ASP A 64 12.39 1.73 -7.03
N PRO A 65 13.07 2.60 -7.78
CA PRO A 65 13.62 3.83 -7.24
C PRO A 65 12.51 4.71 -6.64
N PHE A 66 12.63 5.03 -5.36
CA PHE A 66 11.67 5.87 -4.67
C PHE A 66 12.37 6.74 -3.63
N VAL A 67 12.04 8.02 -3.66
CA VAL A 67 12.47 8.99 -2.65
C VAL A 67 11.22 9.57 -1.99
N ILE A 68 11.16 9.56 -0.67
CA ILE A 68 10.05 10.16 0.07
C ILE A 68 9.98 11.65 -0.32
N PRO A 69 8.83 12.11 -0.86
CA PRO A 69 8.66 13.49 -1.23
C PRO A 69 8.85 14.40 -0.02
N THR A 70 9.79 15.34 -0.11
CA THR A 70 9.95 16.34 0.92
C THR A 70 8.72 17.24 0.88
N PRO A 71 8.06 17.54 2.01
CA PRO A 71 7.02 18.55 2.02
C PRO A 71 7.64 19.87 1.55
N LEU A 72 7.21 20.37 0.40
CA LEU A 72 7.47 21.76 0.05
C LEU A 72 6.74 22.58 1.11
N MET A 73 7.51 23.27 1.95
CA MET A 73 6.95 24.29 2.81
C MET A 73 6.14 25.22 1.92
N ASP A 74 4.85 25.41 2.23
CA ASP A 74 3.93 26.35 1.59
C ASP A 74 3.11 25.91 0.35
N THR A 75 3.03 24.65 0.00
CA THR A 75 1.85 24.25 -0.77
C THR A 75 0.81 23.67 0.18
N PRO A 76 -0.36 24.29 0.34
CA PRO A 76 -1.47 23.62 1.00
C PRO A 76 -1.68 22.31 0.25
N ALA A 77 -1.86 21.21 1.00
CA ALA A 77 -2.24 19.94 0.42
C ALA A 77 -3.54 20.18 -0.36
N VAL A 78 -3.40 20.41 -1.65
CA VAL A 78 -4.56 20.39 -2.54
C VAL A 78 -4.92 18.92 -2.59
N GLU A 79 -5.88 18.50 -1.77
CA GLU A 79 -6.67 17.31 -2.00
C GLU A 79 -7.41 17.53 -3.33
N SER A 80 -6.69 17.43 -4.42
CA SER A 80 -7.32 17.31 -5.72
C SER A 80 -7.82 15.87 -5.79
N THR A 81 -9.06 15.67 -5.44
CA THR A 81 -9.79 14.41 -5.62
C THR A 81 -10.00 14.07 -7.09
N GLU A 82 -9.60 14.93 -8.01
CA GLU A 82 -9.67 14.67 -9.44
C GLU A 82 -8.59 13.66 -9.86
N GLY A 83 -9.03 12.50 -10.30
CA GLY A 83 -8.18 11.42 -10.81
C GLY A 83 -7.67 10.44 -9.76
N VAL A 84 -8.08 10.54 -8.50
CA VAL A 84 -7.78 9.55 -7.47
C VAL A 84 -8.86 8.47 -7.46
N ILE A 85 -8.46 7.23 -7.65
CA ILE A 85 -9.35 6.07 -7.49
C ILE A 85 -9.23 5.59 -6.04
N VAL A 86 -10.28 5.82 -5.26
CA VAL A 86 -10.39 5.24 -3.91
C VAL A 86 -11.09 3.89 -4.02
N LEU A 87 -10.40 2.83 -3.63
CA LEU A 87 -11.01 1.50 -3.58
C LEU A 87 -11.95 1.42 -2.38
N PRO A 88 -13.28 1.27 -2.60
CA PRO A 88 -14.27 1.43 -1.53
C PRO A 88 -14.23 0.30 -0.49
N GLU A 89 -13.82 -0.89 -0.88
CA GLU A 89 -13.69 -2.05 0.02
C GLU A 89 -12.60 -3.01 -0.47
N PRO A 90 -11.90 -3.70 0.43
CA PRO A 90 -11.00 -4.77 0.03
C PRO A 90 -11.80 -5.88 -0.66
N MET A 91 -11.30 -6.34 -1.80
CA MET A 91 -11.91 -7.47 -2.51
C MET A 91 -11.89 -8.71 -1.62
N ARG A 92 -13.05 -9.24 -1.33
CA ARG A 92 -13.16 -10.50 -0.59
C ARG A 92 -12.87 -11.66 -1.54
N PRO A 93 -12.09 -12.66 -1.12
CA PRO A 93 -11.87 -13.83 -1.96
C PRO A 93 -13.19 -14.56 -2.20
N THR A 94 -13.50 -14.83 -3.46
CA THR A 94 -14.67 -15.63 -3.85
C THR A 94 -14.34 -17.12 -3.95
N PHE A 95 -13.06 -17.44 -4.17
CA PHE A 95 -12.57 -18.80 -4.28
C PHE A 95 -11.29 -18.97 -3.47
N LYS A 96 -11.02 -20.20 -3.08
CA LYS A 96 -9.75 -20.65 -2.48
C LYS A 96 -9.22 -21.86 -3.26
N LEU A 97 -7.92 -22.05 -3.24
CA LEU A 97 -7.30 -23.29 -3.71
C LEU A 97 -7.35 -24.33 -2.58
N ASP A 98 -7.79 -25.55 -2.88
CA ASP A 98 -7.65 -26.67 -1.96
C ASP A 98 -6.21 -27.24 -1.99
N GLY A 99 -5.90 -28.17 -1.10
CA GLY A 99 -4.57 -28.80 -1.03
C GLY A 99 -4.14 -29.57 -2.29
N ALA A 100 -5.05 -29.76 -3.25
CA ALA A 100 -4.77 -30.36 -4.56
C ALA A 100 -4.73 -29.30 -5.69
N GLY A 101 -4.72 -28.00 -5.36
CA GLY A 101 -4.66 -26.91 -6.32
C GLY A 101 -5.97 -26.64 -7.07
N ARG A 102 -7.11 -27.17 -6.61
CA ARG A 102 -8.42 -26.96 -7.25
C ARG A 102 -9.15 -25.79 -6.64
N LEU A 103 -9.78 -24.97 -7.47
CA LEU A 103 -10.61 -23.84 -7.04
C LEU A 103 -11.88 -24.35 -6.33
N ARG A 104 -12.11 -23.84 -5.11
CA ARG A 104 -13.31 -24.06 -4.31
C ARG A 104 -13.95 -22.74 -3.93
N PRO A 105 -15.28 -22.63 -3.87
CA PRO A 105 -15.92 -21.42 -3.37
C PRO A 105 -15.45 -21.11 -1.94
N TYR A 106 -15.06 -19.85 -1.71
CA TYR A 106 -14.69 -19.41 -0.37
C TYR A 106 -15.96 -19.16 0.46
N ARG A 107 -16.05 -19.84 1.57
CA ARG A 107 -17.09 -19.58 2.58
C ARG A 107 -16.38 -19.08 3.84
N PRO A 108 -16.53 -17.80 4.21
CA PRO A 108 -15.96 -17.32 5.46
C PRO A 108 -16.57 -18.09 6.64
N ARG A 109 -15.76 -18.45 7.60
CA ARG A 109 -16.25 -18.97 8.87
C ARG A 109 -17.03 -17.85 9.57
N ARG A 110 -18.21 -18.17 10.02
CA ARG A 110 -19.01 -17.28 10.87
C ARG A 110 -18.39 -17.17 12.26
#